data_a39597e30c25c35d2181df39a0e454b3
#
_entry.id   a39597e30c25c35d2181df39a0e454b3
#
_cell.length_a   1.000
_cell.length_b   1.000
_cell.length_c   1.000
_cell.angle_alpha   90.00
_cell.angle_beta   90.00
_cell.angle_gamma   90.00
#
_symmetry.space_group_name_H-M   'P 1'
#
loop_
_entity.id
_entity.type
_entity.pdbx_description
1 polymer ?
#
loop_
_entity_poly.entity_id
_entity_poly.type
_entity_poly.pdbx_seq_one_letter_code
_entity_poly.pdbx_strand_id
1 'polypeptide(L)'
;MLTALRIGNFKAFAETQRIPIRPLTLIYGANSSGKSSILHSLLLARHVHETGDLDVHRTNAGGESVDLGGFRQYVYKREVQRRVEWAMELDTSSFKDRMAELFAPVQQVSILLNMGIRLDDQDRPLPESVPEIHTYEILADGQSLLRMSGRRDGNLQLDRLDHEHPVFREIIRAMVMLSTTTETIHPEDYEGLNESISVLVPEIVATRTRLLPEGLLESGVFTPGGQINLFPISKGRRKEDLNAAVRSFLPRKIDELLRGVAQAIAGELLKLRYLGPLRSYPPRHLAFSQHHDPNWFAGGGYAWDVVRRDATVRNLVNEWLNAKDRLQTPYELRIRHLLTIDDLDRDYTELVESLEQRFTSEEQPYEGDLFGEMYNALARLKNNEANLTDIQELNLVDMRSNTIVSHRDVGIGVSQVLPVLVSAYAWQDQIIAIEQPEIHLHPALQADLGDVFIRSALGGNKNRFVLETHSEHILLRIMRRIR
;
A
#
# COMPACT_ATOMS: atom_id res chain seq x y z
N MET A 1 -2.61 -9.92 7.18
CA MET A 1 -1.22 -9.54 6.81
C MET A 1 -0.80 -10.32 5.59
N LEU A 2 -0.21 -9.68 4.56
CA LEU A 2 0.26 -10.35 3.34
C LEU A 2 1.36 -11.37 3.63
N THR A 3 1.20 -12.60 3.16
CA THR A 3 2.13 -13.71 3.38
C THR A 3 2.76 -14.25 2.10
N ALA A 4 2.05 -14.16 0.99
CA ALA A 4 2.59 -14.53 -0.32
C ALA A 4 1.82 -13.86 -1.47
N LEU A 5 2.49 -13.81 -2.60
CA LEU A 5 1.96 -13.41 -3.91
C LEU A 5 2.09 -14.61 -4.85
N ARG A 6 1.11 -14.83 -5.75
CA ARG A 6 1.25 -15.74 -6.88
C ARG A 6 1.07 -14.99 -8.17
N ILE A 7 1.94 -15.26 -9.13
CA ILE A 7 1.88 -14.66 -10.47
C ILE A 7 2.17 -15.72 -11.53
N GLY A 8 1.40 -15.70 -12.59
CA GLY A 8 1.56 -16.59 -13.74
C GLY A 8 1.12 -15.89 -15.03
N ASN A 9 1.70 -16.30 -16.15
CA ASN A 9 1.49 -15.67 -17.46
C ASN A 9 1.71 -14.15 -17.49
N PHE A 10 2.61 -13.64 -16.66
CA PHE A 10 2.89 -12.22 -16.50
C PHE A 10 4.37 -11.93 -16.77
N LYS A 11 4.67 -11.08 -17.74
CA LYS A 11 6.05 -10.70 -18.16
C LYS A 11 6.96 -11.94 -18.32
N ALA A 12 7.91 -12.16 -17.40
CA ALA A 12 8.84 -13.28 -17.44
C ALA A 12 8.28 -14.61 -16.88
N PHE A 13 7.15 -14.58 -16.19
CA PHE A 13 6.58 -15.75 -15.54
C PHE A 13 5.63 -16.49 -16.48
N ALA A 14 6.04 -17.67 -16.99
CA ALA A 14 5.23 -18.54 -17.84
C ALA A 14 4.21 -19.32 -17.01
N GLU A 15 4.68 -19.88 -15.89
CA GLU A 15 3.90 -20.68 -14.97
C GLU A 15 3.67 -19.91 -13.68
N THR A 16 2.61 -20.27 -12.97
CA THR A 16 2.29 -19.63 -11.69
C THR A 16 3.34 -19.96 -10.64
N GLN A 17 3.99 -18.93 -10.15
CA GLN A 17 4.98 -19.02 -9.08
C GLN A 17 4.43 -18.41 -7.81
N ARG A 18 4.63 -19.12 -6.70
CA ARG A 18 4.32 -18.62 -5.35
C ARG A 18 5.55 -17.96 -4.75
N ILE A 19 5.42 -16.68 -4.43
CA ILE A 19 6.49 -15.84 -3.90
C ILE A 19 6.14 -15.49 -2.44
N PRO A 20 6.85 -16.08 -1.46
CA PRO A 20 6.59 -15.77 -0.05
C PRO A 20 7.00 -14.34 0.27
N ILE A 21 6.13 -13.62 0.99
CA ILE A 21 6.40 -12.27 1.49
C ILE A 21 6.67 -12.37 2.99
N ARG A 22 7.85 -11.95 3.40
CA ARG A 22 8.33 -11.95 4.78
C ARG A 22 8.69 -10.51 5.20
N PRO A 23 9.01 -10.25 6.49
CA PRO A 23 9.48 -8.93 6.88
C PRO A 23 10.61 -8.40 6.00
N LEU A 24 11.51 -9.29 5.56
CA LEU A 24 12.51 -8.99 4.52
C LEU A 24 12.43 -10.06 3.44
N THR A 25 12.04 -9.65 2.23
CA THR A 25 12.02 -10.50 1.03
C THR A 25 13.04 -9.95 0.05
N LEU A 26 14.06 -10.75 -0.25
CA LEU A 26 15.10 -10.40 -1.22
C LEU A 26 14.85 -11.12 -2.54
N ILE A 27 14.80 -10.37 -3.62
CA ILE A 27 14.71 -10.87 -5.00
C ILE A 27 16.08 -10.68 -5.63
N TYR A 28 16.81 -11.80 -5.75
CA TYR A 28 18.19 -11.82 -6.26
C TYR A 28 18.30 -12.71 -7.49
N GLY A 29 19.15 -12.34 -8.45
CA GLY A 29 19.37 -13.12 -9.65
C GLY A 29 19.98 -12.32 -10.79
N ALA A 30 20.20 -12.98 -11.93
CA ALA A 30 20.76 -12.37 -13.13
C ALA A 30 19.89 -11.24 -13.70
N ASN A 31 20.49 -10.34 -14.48
CA ASN A 31 19.73 -9.33 -15.22
C ASN A 31 18.72 -9.99 -16.15
N SER A 32 17.59 -9.34 -16.34
CA SER A 32 16.50 -9.81 -17.22
C SER A 32 15.86 -11.15 -16.82
N SER A 33 16.09 -11.65 -15.59
CA SER A 33 15.47 -12.88 -15.09
C SER A 33 14.02 -12.70 -14.60
N GLY A 34 13.46 -11.50 -14.74
CA GLY A 34 12.06 -11.21 -14.33
C GLY A 34 11.90 -10.73 -12.90
N LYS A 35 12.97 -10.34 -12.21
CA LYS A 35 12.90 -9.86 -10.81
C LYS A 35 11.91 -8.73 -10.61
N SER A 36 12.03 -7.66 -11.41
CA SER A 36 11.13 -6.50 -11.35
C SER A 36 9.68 -6.85 -11.68
N SER A 37 9.43 -7.96 -12.40
CA SER A 37 8.06 -8.40 -12.70
C SER A 37 7.24 -8.69 -11.44
N ILE A 38 7.89 -9.11 -10.35
CA ILE A 38 7.23 -9.35 -9.07
C ILE A 38 6.69 -8.02 -8.50
N LEU A 39 7.54 -6.99 -8.47
CA LEU A 39 7.17 -5.65 -7.99
C LEU A 39 6.11 -5.01 -8.91
N HIS A 40 6.30 -5.15 -10.22
CA HIS A 40 5.37 -4.64 -11.22
C HIS A 40 3.98 -5.28 -11.13
N SER A 41 3.88 -6.56 -10.72
CA SER A 41 2.58 -7.22 -10.53
C SER A 41 1.81 -6.65 -9.33
N LEU A 42 2.50 -6.27 -8.25
CA LEU A 42 1.89 -5.59 -7.10
C LEU A 42 1.42 -4.18 -7.49
N LEU A 43 2.21 -3.46 -8.28
CA LEU A 43 1.86 -2.12 -8.78
C LEU A 43 0.66 -2.17 -9.72
N LEU A 44 0.61 -3.18 -10.61
CA LEU A 44 -0.55 -3.43 -11.47
C LEU A 44 -1.80 -3.66 -10.63
N ALA A 45 -1.74 -4.59 -9.66
CA ALA A 45 -2.89 -4.91 -8.82
C ALA A 45 -3.39 -3.70 -8.03
N ARG A 46 -2.47 -2.90 -7.47
CA ARG A 46 -2.81 -1.65 -6.80
C ARG A 46 -3.48 -0.66 -7.75
N HIS A 47 -2.93 -0.45 -8.95
CA HIS A 47 -3.49 0.46 -9.94
C HIS A 47 -4.89 0.03 -10.38
N VAL A 48 -5.09 -1.27 -10.69
CA VAL A 48 -6.41 -1.81 -11.04
C VAL A 48 -7.40 -1.68 -9.88
N HIS A 49 -6.94 -1.83 -8.64
CA HIS A 49 -7.78 -1.58 -7.48
C HIS A 49 -8.21 -0.10 -7.38
N GLU A 50 -7.33 0.84 -7.70
CA GLU A 50 -7.61 2.27 -7.65
C GLU A 50 -8.49 2.75 -8.83
N THR A 51 -8.27 2.24 -10.05
CA THR A 51 -8.85 2.77 -11.30
C THR A 51 -9.86 1.86 -11.97
N GLY A 52 -9.74 0.54 -11.78
CA GLY A 52 -10.50 -0.47 -12.52
C GLY A 52 -9.90 -0.86 -13.88
N ASP A 53 -8.90 -0.13 -14.37
CA ASP A 53 -8.30 -0.36 -15.68
C ASP A 53 -7.26 -1.48 -15.64
N LEU A 54 -7.42 -2.48 -16.51
CA LEU A 54 -6.49 -3.60 -16.69
C LEU A 54 -5.55 -3.40 -17.89
N ASP A 55 -5.85 -2.48 -18.82
CA ASP A 55 -4.97 -2.17 -19.95
C ASP A 55 -3.95 -1.07 -19.59
N VAL A 56 -3.19 -1.33 -18.58
CA VAL A 56 -2.35 -0.36 -17.90
C VAL A 56 -1.02 -0.15 -18.63
N HIS A 57 -0.77 1.07 -19.09
CA HIS A 57 0.52 1.49 -19.60
C HIS A 57 1.44 1.93 -18.45
N ARG A 58 0.99 2.85 -17.61
CA ARG A 58 1.74 3.36 -16.45
C ARG A 58 0.87 3.31 -15.21
N THR A 59 1.49 3.00 -14.10
CA THR A 59 0.80 2.96 -12.80
C THR A 59 1.08 4.24 -12.02
N ASN A 60 0.08 4.73 -11.27
CA ASN A 60 0.23 5.92 -10.44
C ASN A 60 1.39 5.78 -9.42
N ALA A 61 1.50 4.62 -8.79
CA ALA A 61 2.52 4.36 -7.78
C ALA A 61 3.91 4.10 -8.37
N GLY A 62 4.00 3.59 -9.62
CA GLY A 62 5.25 3.30 -10.31
C GLY A 62 5.83 4.50 -11.07
N GLY A 63 5.02 5.55 -11.28
CA GLY A 63 5.43 6.76 -11.98
C GLY A 63 6.03 6.47 -13.36
N GLU A 64 7.10 7.17 -13.70
CA GLU A 64 7.86 6.97 -14.94
C GLU A 64 8.80 5.74 -14.88
N SER A 65 9.08 5.24 -13.69
CA SER A 65 9.97 4.10 -13.50
C SER A 65 9.36 2.78 -13.96
N VAL A 66 8.02 2.70 -14.07
CA VAL A 66 7.32 1.46 -14.43
C VAL A 66 6.42 1.70 -15.63
N ASP A 67 6.86 1.17 -16.78
CA ASP A 67 6.06 1.06 -17.99
C ASP A 67 5.63 -0.40 -18.17
N LEU A 68 4.32 -0.65 -18.14
CA LEU A 68 3.73 -1.97 -18.39
C LEU A 68 3.38 -2.16 -19.86
N GLY A 69 3.16 -1.07 -20.61
CA GLY A 69 2.91 -1.09 -22.06
C GLY A 69 1.55 -1.65 -22.44
N GLY A 70 0.59 -1.72 -21.51
CA GLY A 70 -0.74 -2.32 -21.72
C GLY A 70 -0.74 -3.85 -21.60
N PHE A 71 -1.95 -4.45 -21.61
CA PHE A 71 -2.14 -5.89 -21.43
C PHE A 71 -1.29 -6.73 -22.38
N ARG A 72 -1.24 -6.36 -23.64
CA ARG A 72 -0.46 -7.07 -24.67
C ARG A 72 1.04 -7.14 -24.36
N GLN A 73 1.58 -6.16 -23.65
CA GLN A 73 3.00 -6.12 -23.33
C GLN A 73 3.33 -6.87 -22.05
N TYR A 74 2.43 -6.87 -21.06
CA TYR A 74 2.72 -7.54 -19.80
C TYR A 74 2.26 -9.00 -19.74
N VAL A 75 1.39 -9.47 -20.67
CA VAL A 75 1.11 -10.90 -20.77
C VAL A 75 2.34 -11.66 -21.26
N TYR A 76 2.54 -12.88 -20.75
CA TYR A 76 3.71 -13.71 -21.10
C TYR A 76 3.82 -13.93 -22.61
N LYS A 77 5.03 -13.72 -23.16
CA LYS A 77 5.33 -13.79 -24.59
C LYS A 77 4.45 -12.92 -25.50
N ARG A 78 3.70 -11.97 -24.94
CA ARG A 78 2.71 -11.16 -25.68
C ARG A 78 1.59 -11.99 -26.33
N GLU A 79 1.37 -13.19 -25.80
CA GLU A 79 0.33 -14.13 -26.26
C GLU A 79 -1.00 -13.75 -25.59
N VAL A 80 -1.75 -12.83 -26.19
CA VAL A 80 -2.96 -12.22 -25.64
C VAL A 80 -4.09 -13.21 -25.32
N GLN A 81 -4.04 -14.41 -25.89
CA GLN A 81 -4.95 -15.51 -25.57
C GLN A 81 -4.68 -16.11 -24.18
N ARG A 82 -3.52 -15.86 -23.57
CA ARG A 82 -3.22 -16.31 -22.21
C ARG A 82 -3.93 -15.44 -21.18
N ARG A 83 -4.28 -16.08 -20.09
CA ARG A 83 -4.82 -15.39 -18.92
C ARG A 83 -3.73 -15.19 -17.88
N VAL A 84 -3.59 -13.95 -17.41
CA VAL A 84 -2.71 -13.63 -16.30
C VAL A 84 -3.35 -14.15 -15.03
N GLU A 85 -2.63 -14.99 -14.31
CA GLU A 85 -2.97 -15.43 -12.96
C GLU A 85 -2.33 -14.51 -11.93
N TRP A 86 -3.12 -14.03 -11.01
CA TRP A 86 -2.65 -13.23 -9.89
C TRP A 86 -3.36 -13.63 -8.61
N ALA A 87 -2.61 -13.87 -7.55
CA ALA A 87 -3.18 -14.19 -6.25
C ALA A 87 -2.43 -13.49 -5.13
N MET A 88 -3.15 -13.17 -4.06
CA MET A 88 -2.62 -12.59 -2.84
C MET A 88 -3.09 -13.41 -1.64
N GLU A 89 -2.14 -13.84 -0.81
CA GLU A 89 -2.39 -14.67 0.37
C GLU A 89 -2.24 -13.83 1.64
N LEU A 90 -3.24 -13.92 2.52
CA LEU A 90 -3.27 -13.23 3.81
C LEU A 90 -3.29 -14.23 4.96
N ASP A 91 -2.59 -13.90 6.03
CA ASP A 91 -2.72 -14.54 7.33
C ASP A 91 -4.02 -14.06 8.02
N THR A 92 -4.83 -15.00 8.50
CA THR A 92 -6.12 -14.71 9.14
C THR A 92 -5.97 -14.11 10.54
N SER A 93 -4.82 -14.26 11.18
CA SER A 93 -4.55 -13.65 12.51
C SER A 93 -4.68 -12.13 12.51
N SER A 94 -4.61 -11.50 11.34
CA SER A 94 -4.78 -10.05 11.19
C SER A 94 -6.24 -9.59 11.03
N PHE A 95 -7.16 -10.52 10.88
CA PHE A 95 -8.59 -10.20 10.78
C PHE A 95 -9.14 -9.76 12.14
N LYS A 96 -10.18 -8.93 12.11
CA LYS A 96 -10.82 -8.38 13.30
C LYS A 96 -12.32 -8.66 13.26
N ASP A 97 -12.96 -8.53 14.40
CA ASP A 97 -14.39 -8.62 14.57
C ASP A 97 -14.98 -9.90 13.92
N ARG A 98 -16.07 -9.76 13.20
CA ARG A 98 -16.76 -10.88 12.55
C ARG A 98 -15.90 -11.68 11.56
N MET A 99 -14.93 -11.01 10.90
CA MET A 99 -14.02 -11.71 9.99
C MET A 99 -13.07 -12.64 10.74
N ALA A 100 -12.61 -12.25 11.93
CA ALA A 100 -11.81 -13.11 12.79
C ALA A 100 -12.59 -14.35 13.26
N GLU A 101 -13.86 -14.17 13.61
CA GLU A 101 -14.75 -15.27 13.99
C GLU A 101 -14.99 -16.21 12.81
N LEU A 102 -15.32 -15.67 11.63
CA LEU A 102 -15.62 -16.44 10.42
C LEU A 102 -14.44 -17.29 9.97
N PHE A 103 -13.23 -16.71 10.00
CA PHE A 103 -12.01 -17.39 9.57
C PHE A 103 -11.21 -18.04 10.71
N ALA A 104 -11.77 -18.13 11.93
CA ALA A 104 -11.13 -18.81 13.06
C ALA A 104 -10.67 -20.25 12.76
N PRO A 105 -11.40 -21.04 11.93
CA PRO A 105 -10.99 -22.43 11.62
C PRO A 105 -9.78 -22.55 10.69
N VAL A 106 -9.34 -21.44 10.04
CA VAL A 106 -8.30 -21.46 8.98
C VAL A 106 -7.19 -20.47 9.30
N GLN A 107 -5.99 -20.76 8.80
CA GLN A 107 -4.81 -19.92 9.03
C GLN A 107 -4.55 -18.93 7.90
N GLN A 108 -4.99 -19.25 6.69
CA GLN A 108 -4.68 -18.50 5.50
C GLN A 108 -5.89 -18.32 4.60
N VAL A 109 -6.07 -17.12 4.10
CA VAL A 109 -7.07 -16.78 3.07
C VAL A 109 -6.34 -16.18 1.88
N SER A 110 -6.72 -16.58 0.67
CA SER A 110 -6.19 -16.00 -0.55
C SER A 110 -7.29 -15.70 -1.54
N ILE A 111 -7.04 -14.71 -2.39
CA ILE A 111 -7.80 -14.50 -3.62
C ILE A 111 -6.97 -14.96 -4.80
N LEU A 112 -7.63 -15.56 -5.79
CA LEU A 112 -7.05 -15.92 -7.07
C LEU A 112 -7.88 -15.26 -8.17
N LEU A 113 -7.21 -14.50 -9.02
CA LEU A 113 -7.80 -13.81 -10.18
C LEU A 113 -7.20 -14.35 -11.46
N ASN A 114 -8.06 -14.60 -12.45
CA ASN A 114 -7.64 -14.81 -13.83
C ASN A 114 -8.12 -13.64 -14.68
N MET A 115 -7.18 -12.96 -15.33
CA MET A 115 -7.40 -11.73 -16.09
C MET A 115 -6.97 -11.95 -17.53
N GLY A 116 -7.75 -11.46 -18.48
CA GLY A 116 -7.43 -11.60 -19.90
C GLY A 116 -8.46 -10.94 -20.79
N ILE A 117 -8.29 -11.06 -22.07
CA ILE A 117 -9.26 -10.62 -23.08
C ILE A 117 -10.23 -11.75 -23.42
N ARG A 118 -11.41 -11.39 -23.93
CA ARG A 118 -12.36 -12.37 -24.44
C ARG A 118 -11.93 -12.89 -25.80
N LEU A 119 -12.08 -14.17 -25.97
CA LEU A 119 -11.75 -14.88 -27.18
C LEU A 119 -13.05 -15.39 -27.86
N ASP A 120 -12.97 -15.57 -29.17
CA ASP A 120 -14.00 -16.29 -29.95
C ASP A 120 -13.82 -17.80 -29.80
N ASP A 121 -14.71 -18.57 -30.44
CA ASP A 121 -14.67 -20.04 -30.43
C ASP A 121 -13.42 -20.64 -31.11
N GLN A 122 -12.59 -19.80 -31.73
CA GLN A 122 -11.33 -20.19 -32.39
C GLN A 122 -10.09 -19.64 -31.64
N ASP A 123 -10.24 -19.29 -30.35
CA ASP A 123 -9.21 -18.71 -29.51
C ASP A 123 -8.58 -17.40 -30.04
N ARG A 124 -9.36 -16.63 -30.83
CA ARG A 124 -8.90 -15.33 -31.33
C ARG A 124 -9.54 -14.19 -30.51
N PRO A 125 -8.79 -13.11 -30.27
CA PRO A 125 -9.32 -11.92 -29.61
C PRO A 125 -10.55 -11.37 -30.32
N LEU A 126 -11.63 -11.13 -29.60
CA LEU A 126 -12.78 -10.41 -30.14
C LEU A 126 -12.37 -8.98 -30.50
N PRO A 127 -12.90 -8.39 -31.60
CA PRO A 127 -12.67 -6.99 -31.94
C PRO A 127 -12.99 -6.08 -30.74
N GLU A 128 -12.13 -5.09 -30.48
CA GLU A 128 -12.30 -4.10 -29.40
C GLU A 128 -12.39 -4.70 -27.97
N SER A 129 -11.98 -5.98 -27.78
CA SER A 129 -11.98 -6.57 -26.45
C SER A 129 -10.90 -5.92 -25.57
N VAL A 130 -11.33 -5.46 -24.42
CA VAL A 130 -10.45 -4.98 -23.35
C VAL A 130 -10.21 -6.10 -22.33
N PRO A 131 -9.08 -6.09 -21.61
CA PRO A 131 -8.83 -7.09 -20.58
C PRO A 131 -9.86 -6.96 -19.45
N GLU A 132 -10.32 -8.11 -18.98
CA GLU A 132 -11.30 -8.22 -17.89
C GLU A 132 -10.93 -9.34 -16.92
N ILE A 133 -11.59 -9.37 -15.77
CA ILE A 133 -11.48 -10.49 -14.82
C ILE A 133 -12.44 -11.59 -15.25
N HIS A 134 -11.87 -12.74 -15.62
CA HIS A 134 -12.64 -13.92 -16.00
C HIS A 134 -13.09 -14.73 -14.79
N THR A 135 -12.22 -14.87 -13.80
CA THR A 135 -12.58 -15.59 -12.57
C THR A 135 -12.02 -14.87 -11.33
N TYR A 136 -12.81 -14.93 -10.30
CA TYR A 136 -12.46 -14.51 -8.95
C TYR A 136 -12.74 -15.68 -8.02
N GLU A 137 -11.74 -16.09 -7.26
CA GLU A 137 -11.86 -17.22 -6.36
C GLU A 137 -11.27 -16.86 -4.98
N ILE A 138 -11.99 -17.23 -3.92
CA ILE A 138 -11.48 -17.17 -2.55
C ILE A 138 -11.12 -18.59 -2.13
N LEU A 139 -9.88 -18.74 -1.66
CA LEU A 139 -9.39 -20.00 -1.10
C LEU A 139 -9.11 -19.79 0.39
N ALA A 140 -9.38 -20.82 1.18
CA ALA A 140 -9.04 -20.88 2.58
C ALA A 140 -8.19 -22.13 2.83
N ASP A 141 -6.98 -21.96 3.41
CA ASP A 141 -5.95 -23.00 3.54
C ASP A 141 -5.68 -23.78 2.23
N GLY A 142 -5.76 -23.06 1.09
CA GLY A 142 -5.54 -23.62 -0.24
C GLY A 142 -6.73 -24.38 -0.84
N GLN A 143 -7.84 -24.50 -0.14
CA GLN A 143 -9.08 -25.08 -0.66
C GLN A 143 -10.02 -23.98 -1.17
N SER A 144 -10.68 -24.24 -2.31
CA SER A 144 -11.63 -23.29 -2.91
C SER A 144 -12.86 -23.14 -2.04
N LEU A 145 -13.06 -21.96 -1.49
CA LEU A 145 -14.22 -21.62 -0.66
C LEU A 145 -15.41 -21.16 -1.51
N LEU A 146 -15.14 -20.26 -2.45
CA LEU A 146 -16.11 -19.82 -3.44
C LEU A 146 -15.39 -19.37 -4.72
N ARG A 147 -16.08 -19.56 -5.86
CA ARG A 147 -15.61 -19.13 -7.16
C ARG A 147 -16.71 -18.37 -7.91
N MET A 148 -16.34 -17.28 -8.54
CA MET A 148 -17.20 -16.46 -9.37
C MET A 148 -16.61 -16.32 -10.77
N SER A 149 -17.46 -16.27 -11.80
CA SER A 149 -17.08 -16.03 -13.19
C SER A 149 -17.56 -14.66 -13.67
N GLY A 150 -16.75 -14.03 -14.52
CA GLY A 150 -17.06 -12.75 -15.15
C GLY A 150 -18.22 -12.84 -16.13
N ARG A 151 -19.21 -11.95 -15.98
CA ARG A 151 -20.32 -11.77 -16.89
C ARG A 151 -19.99 -10.74 -17.99
N ARG A 152 -20.82 -10.69 -19.03
CA ARG A 152 -20.68 -9.70 -20.11
C ARG A 152 -20.92 -8.26 -19.64
N ASP A 153 -21.67 -8.07 -18.57
CA ASP A 153 -21.95 -6.77 -17.96
C ASP A 153 -20.83 -6.29 -17.00
N GLY A 154 -19.73 -7.04 -16.88
CA GLY A 154 -18.60 -6.74 -16.00
C GLY A 154 -18.78 -7.22 -14.56
N ASN A 155 -19.96 -7.69 -14.17
CA ASN A 155 -20.23 -8.27 -12.86
C ASN A 155 -19.67 -9.69 -12.74
N LEU A 156 -19.68 -10.23 -11.53
CA LEU A 156 -19.25 -11.59 -11.23
C LEU A 156 -20.43 -12.43 -10.77
N GLN A 157 -20.63 -13.58 -11.39
CA GLN A 157 -21.66 -14.55 -11.01
C GLN A 157 -21.03 -15.68 -10.21
N LEU A 158 -21.69 -16.10 -9.12
CA LEU A 158 -21.24 -17.22 -8.32
C LEU A 158 -21.46 -18.54 -9.08
N ASP A 159 -20.37 -19.30 -9.28
CA ASP A 159 -20.41 -20.62 -9.94
C ASP A 159 -20.36 -21.74 -8.95
N ARG A 160 -19.54 -21.58 -7.89
CA ARG A 160 -19.24 -22.61 -6.92
C ARG A 160 -19.15 -22.04 -5.53
N LEU A 161 -19.74 -22.75 -4.58
CA LEU A 161 -19.64 -22.50 -3.14
C LEU A 161 -19.39 -23.84 -2.44
N ASP A 162 -18.28 -23.94 -1.71
CA ASP A 162 -18.00 -25.09 -0.86
C ASP A 162 -18.60 -24.86 0.53
N HIS A 163 -19.89 -25.13 0.65
CA HIS A 163 -20.63 -24.94 1.90
C HIS A 163 -20.27 -25.98 2.99
N GLU A 164 -19.57 -27.06 2.65
CA GLU A 164 -19.06 -28.03 3.62
C GLU A 164 -17.75 -27.59 4.27
N HIS A 165 -17.10 -26.54 3.69
CA HIS A 165 -15.87 -26.00 4.23
C HIS A 165 -16.04 -25.50 5.69
N PRO A 166 -15.06 -25.74 6.58
CA PRO A 166 -15.14 -25.33 8.00
C PRO A 166 -15.56 -23.89 8.25
N VAL A 167 -15.20 -22.96 7.37
CA VAL A 167 -15.61 -21.54 7.42
C VAL A 167 -17.13 -21.38 7.39
N PHE A 168 -17.84 -22.22 6.63
CA PHE A 168 -19.31 -22.14 6.56
C PHE A 168 -20.03 -22.93 7.64
N ARG A 169 -19.33 -23.79 8.39
CA ARG A 169 -19.94 -24.70 9.37
C ARG A 169 -20.85 -23.97 10.37
N GLU A 170 -20.37 -22.89 10.97
CA GLU A 170 -21.14 -22.12 11.94
C GLU A 170 -22.31 -21.35 11.30
N ILE A 171 -22.11 -20.87 10.07
CA ILE A 171 -23.16 -20.20 9.29
C ILE A 171 -24.30 -21.20 9.00
N ILE A 172 -23.94 -22.39 8.53
CA ILE A 172 -24.88 -23.45 8.19
C ILE A 172 -25.61 -23.93 9.45
N ARG A 173 -24.88 -24.15 10.54
CA ARG A 173 -25.46 -24.52 11.81
C ARG A 173 -26.49 -23.48 12.30
N ALA A 174 -26.15 -22.21 12.21
CA ALA A 174 -27.08 -21.13 12.56
C ALA A 174 -28.34 -21.12 11.68
N MET A 175 -28.20 -21.32 10.37
CA MET A 175 -29.34 -21.40 9.44
C MET A 175 -30.25 -22.60 9.76
N VAL A 176 -29.67 -23.77 10.04
CA VAL A 176 -30.44 -24.98 10.39
C VAL A 176 -31.14 -24.78 11.73
N MET A 177 -30.48 -24.24 12.76
CA MET A 177 -31.10 -23.93 14.05
C MET A 177 -32.25 -22.95 13.97
N LEU A 178 -32.20 -21.97 13.06
CA LEU A 178 -33.28 -21.02 12.85
C LEU A 178 -34.51 -21.64 12.12
N SER A 179 -34.27 -22.69 11.34
CA SER A 179 -35.30 -23.37 10.56
C SER A 179 -35.96 -24.55 11.31
N THR A 180 -35.35 -25.02 12.41
CA THR A 180 -35.80 -26.19 13.15
C THR A 180 -36.22 -25.84 14.59
N THR A 181 -37.25 -26.53 15.10
CA THR A 181 -37.69 -26.38 16.50
C THR A 181 -36.94 -27.33 17.44
N THR A 182 -36.06 -28.15 16.93
CA THR A 182 -35.28 -29.16 17.70
C THR A 182 -33.81 -28.79 17.69
N GLU A 183 -33.14 -28.94 18.83
CA GLU A 183 -31.69 -28.65 18.97
C GLU A 183 -30.81 -29.66 18.22
N THR A 184 -31.39 -30.73 17.67
CA THR A 184 -30.67 -31.80 16.93
C THR A 184 -30.83 -31.62 15.44
N ILE A 185 -29.70 -31.51 14.74
CA ILE A 185 -29.63 -31.48 13.27
C ILE A 185 -29.58 -32.94 12.77
N HIS A 186 -30.51 -33.30 11.88
CA HIS A 186 -30.54 -34.64 11.28
C HIS A 186 -29.81 -34.65 9.91
N PRO A 187 -29.27 -35.80 9.47
CA PRO A 187 -28.63 -35.91 8.15
C PRO A 187 -29.51 -35.48 6.98
N GLU A 188 -30.81 -35.68 7.05
CA GLU A 188 -31.79 -35.26 6.03
C GLU A 188 -31.88 -33.74 5.88
N ASP A 189 -31.55 -33.00 6.91
CA ASP A 189 -31.51 -31.53 6.88
C ASP A 189 -30.38 -31.02 6.00
N TYR A 190 -29.27 -31.74 5.93
CA TYR A 190 -28.14 -31.39 5.06
C TYR A 190 -28.41 -31.68 3.58
N GLU A 191 -29.18 -32.73 3.24
CA GLU A 191 -29.55 -33.00 1.84
C GLU A 191 -30.46 -31.88 1.30
N GLY A 192 -31.47 -31.49 2.05
CA GLY A 192 -32.34 -30.37 1.69
C GLY A 192 -31.60 -29.03 1.59
N LEU A 193 -30.60 -28.82 2.44
CA LEU A 193 -29.72 -27.65 2.42
C LEU A 193 -28.90 -27.61 1.12
N ASN A 194 -28.24 -28.72 0.76
CA ASN A 194 -27.41 -28.82 -0.44
C ASN A 194 -28.22 -28.52 -1.72
N GLU A 195 -29.44 -29.05 -1.81
CA GLU A 195 -30.34 -28.77 -2.91
C GLU A 195 -30.70 -27.29 -2.98
N SER A 196 -31.03 -26.66 -1.83
CA SER A 196 -31.39 -25.25 -1.75
C SER A 196 -30.24 -24.33 -2.11
N ILE A 197 -29.03 -24.64 -1.66
CA ILE A 197 -27.81 -23.88 -1.98
C ILE A 197 -27.52 -24.00 -3.49
N SER A 198 -27.59 -25.19 -4.05
CA SER A 198 -27.32 -25.43 -5.49
C SER A 198 -28.26 -24.65 -6.40
N VAL A 199 -29.51 -24.48 -6.01
CA VAL A 199 -30.49 -23.66 -6.75
C VAL A 199 -30.17 -22.16 -6.60
N LEU A 200 -29.71 -21.71 -5.43
CA LEU A 200 -29.46 -20.30 -5.13
C LEU A 200 -28.16 -19.80 -5.73
N VAL A 201 -27.12 -20.63 -5.79
CA VAL A 201 -25.75 -20.22 -6.22
C VAL A 201 -25.76 -19.46 -7.57
N PRO A 202 -26.41 -19.93 -8.65
CA PRO A 202 -26.44 -19.23 -9.93
C PRO A 202 -27.19 -17.89 -9.92
N GLU A 203 -28.01 -17.62 -8.90
CA GLU A 203 -28.77 -16.37 -8.78
C GLU A 203 -27.94 -15.26 -8.11
N ILE A 204 -26.80 -15.62 -7.49
CA ILE A 204 -25.94 -14.68 -6.75
C ILE A 204 -24.98 -14.00 -7.73
N VAL A 205 -25.07 -12.68 -7.80
CA VAL A 205 -24.22 -11.82 -8.62
C VAL A 205 -23.58 -10.76 -7.74
N ALA A 206 -22.28 -10.55 -7.88
CA ALA A 206 -21.53 -9.48 -7.21
C ALA A 206 -21.19 -8.36 -8.20
N THR A 207 -21.29 -7.13 -7.72
CA THR A 207 -20.84 -5.95 -8.46
C THR A 207 -19.33 -5.83 -8.44
N ARG A 208 -18.75 -5.43 -9.57
CA ARG A 208 -17.32 -5.17 -9.69
C ARG A 208 -17.07 -4.01 -10.65
N THR A 209 -16.49 -2.96 -10.17
CA THR A 209 -15.98 -1.84 -10.99
C THR A 209 -14.46 -1.77 -10.98
N ARG A 210 -13.82 -2.43 -10.01
CA ARG A 210 -12.37 -2.42 -9.77
C ARG A 210 -11.81 -3.85 -9.72
N LEU A 211 -10.62 -4.02 -9.15
CA LEU A 211 -9.98 -5.33 -9.05
C LEU A 211 -10.80 -6.35 -8.24
N LEU A 212 -11.48 -5.89 -7.19
CA LEU A 212 -12.17 -6.74 -6.22
C LEU A 212 -13.68 -6.52 -6.28
N PRO A 213 -14.50 -7.53 -5.92
CA PRO A 213 -15.94 -7.36 -5.83
C PRO A 213 -16.30 -6.36 -4.70
N GLU A 214 -17.28 -5.52 -4.97
CA GLU A 214 -17.75 -4.48 -4.04
C GLU A 214 -18.87 -4.99 -3.12
N GLY A 215 -19.48 -6.10 -3.45
CA GLY A 215 -20.56 -6.76 -2.75
C GLY A 215 -21.57 -7.36 -3.71
N LEU A 216 -22.61 -7.97 -3.17
CA LEU A 216 -23.67 -8.56 -3.99
C LEU A 216 -24.54 -7.49 -4.65
N LEU A 217 -24.96 -7.78 -5.89
CA LEU A 217 -25.94 -6.96 -6.60
C LEU A 217 -27.31 -7.12 -5.94
N GLU A 218 -28.02 -6.02 -5.79
CA GLU A 218 -29.41 -6.03 -5.34
C GLU A 218 -30.28 -6.82 -6.33
N SER A 219 -30.99 -7.80 -5.81
CA SER A 219 -31.85 -8.70 -6.60
C SER A 219 -33.04 -9.15 -5.75
N GLY A 220 -33.99 -9.87 -6.36
CA GLY A 220 -35.07 -10.52 -5.62
C GLY A 220 -34.60 -11.50 -4.54
N VAL A 221 -33.33 -11.93 -4.61
CA VAL A 221 -32.69 -12.86 -3.66
C VAL A 221 -31.95 -12.10 -2.56
N PHE A 222 -31.43 -10.92 -2.86
CA PHE A 222 -30.61 -10.13 -1.95
C PHE A 222 -30.97 -8.64 -2.00
N THR A 223 -31.27 -8.07 -0.81
CA THR A 223 -31.46 -6.63 -0.63
C THR A 223 -30.53 -6.15 0.50
N PRO A 224 -29.55 -5.27 0.22
CA PRO A 224 -28.67 -4.72 1.22
C PRO A 224 -29.49 -3.97 2.28
N GLY A 225 -29.24 -4.27 3.57
CA GLY A 225 -29.92 -3.60 4.68
C GLY A 225 -31.39 -3.94 4.87
N GLY A 226 -31.96 -4.85 4.05
CA GLY A 226 -33.33 -5.32 4.22
C GLY A 226 -33.54 -5.97 5.61
N GLN A 227 -34.70 -5.70 6.25
CA GLN A 227 -35.06 -6.33 7.50
C GLN A 227 -35.21 -7.84 7.32
N ILE A 228 -34.55 -8.62 8.17
CA ILE A 228 -34.84 -10.04 8.29
C ILE A 228 -36.16 -10.14 9.05
N ASN A 229 -37.19 -10.72 8.46
CA ASN A 229 -38.36 -11.14 9.20
C ASN A 229 -37.95 -12.26 10.16
N LEU A 230 -37.66 -11.90 11.40
CA LEU A 230 -37.34 -12.81 12.51
C LEU A 230 -38.55 -13.59 13.02
N PHE A 231 -39.69 -13.51 12.34
CA PHE A 231 -40.88 -14.26 12.73
C PHE A 231 -40.67 -15.76 12.46
N PRO A 232 -41.07 -16.61 13.44
CA PRO A 232 -40.91 -18.04 13.27
C PRO A 232 -41.64 -18.49 12.02
N ILE A 233 -40.85 -19.10 11.13
CA ILE A 233 -41.33 -19.82 9.98
C ILE A 233 -42.33 -20.85 10.47
N SER A 234 -43.49 -20.94 9.83
CA SER A 234 -44.61 -21.74 10.31
C SER A 234 -44.22 -23.18 10.61
N LYS A 235 -44.49 -23.66 11.80
CA LYS A 235 -44.15 -25.01 12.25
C LYS A 235 -44.84 -26.05 11.37
N GLY A 236 -44.05 -26.87 10.65
CA GLY A 236 -44.58 -28.07 10.02
C GLY A 236 -44.10 -28.39 8.60
N ARG A 237 -43.26 -27.56 7.95
CA ARG A 237 -42.74 -27.83 6.60
C ARG A 237 -41.22 -27.65 6.56
N ARG A 238 -40.51 -28.55 7.19
CA ARG A 238 -39.06 -28.46 7.45
C ARG A 238 -38.21 -28.10 6.23
N LYS A 239 -38.54 -28.67 5.05
CA LYS A 239 -37.80 -28.38 3.78
C LYS A 239 -38.07 -26.97 3.26
N GLU A 240 -39.31 -26.47 3.34
CA GLU A 240 -39.67 -25.10 2.91
C GLU A 240 -39.08 -24.05 3.86
N ASP A 241 -39.08 -24.35 5.16
CA ASP A 241 -38.51 -23.47 6.18
C ASP A 241 -36.98 -23.34 6.02
N LEU A 242 -36.29 -24.45 5.72
CA LEU A 242 -34.86 -24.48 5.44
C LEU A 242 -34.53 -23.68 4.17
N ASN A 243 -35.28 -23.86 3.09
CA ASN A 243 -35.13 -23.11 1.84
C ASN A 243 -35.29 -21.59 2.08
N ALA A 244 -36.27 -21.20 2.90
CA ALA A 244 -36.51 -19.81 3.23
C ALA A 244 -35.33 -19.23 4.08
N ALA A 245 -34.82 -20.00 5.02
CA ALA A 245 -33.64 -19.62 5.82
C ALA A 245 -32.40 -19.44 4.94
N VAL A 246 -32.12 -20.41 4.03
CA VAL A 246 -30.98 -20.33 3.10
C VAL A 246 -31.08 -19.08 2.24
N ARG A 247 -32.23 -18.84 1.60
CA ARG A 247 -32.45 -17.64 0.77
C ARG A 247 -32.30 -16.32 1.53
N SER A 248 -32.65 -16.31 2.80
CA SER A 248 -32.59 -15.11 3.63
C SER A 248 -31.20 -14.83 4.20
N PHE A 249 -30.46 -15.84 4.61
CA PHE A 249 -29.22 -15.68 5.37
C PHE A 249 -27.95 -15.88 4.51
N LEU A 250 -27.95 -16.86 3.58
CA LEU A 250 -26.74 -17.21 2.84
C LEU A 250 -26.22 -16.04 1.97
N PRO A 251 -27.04 -15.33 1.19
CA PRO A 251 -26.54 -14.21 0.40
C PRO A 251 -25.89 -13.12 1.23
N ARG A 252 -26.46 -12.82 2.42
CA ARG A 252 -25.88 -11.81 3.33
C ARG A 252 -24.53 -12.25 3.86
N LYS A 253 -24.38 -13.54 4.15
CA LYS A 253 -23.10 -14.07 4.64
C LYS A 253 -22.05 -14.12 3.54
N ILE A 254 -22.45 -14.40 2.31
CA ILE A 254 -21.58 -14.29 1.14
C ILE A 254 -21.18 -12.84 0.90
N ASP A 255 -22.11 -11.88 1.00
CA ASP A 255 -21.81 -10.45 0.86
C ASP A 255 -20.80 -9.98 1.94
N GLU A 256 -21.04 -10.37 3.20
CA GLU A 256 -20.14 -10.06 4.33
C GLU A 256 -18.73 -10.63 4.07
N LEU A 257 -18.64 -11.89 3.62
CA LEU A 257 -17.38 -12.55 3.30
C LEU A 257 -16.67 -11.87 2.13
N LEU A 258 -17.35 -11.62 1.02
CA LEU A 258 -16.78 -10.96 -0.15
C LEU A 258 -16.22 -9.58 0.20
N ARG A 259 -17.02 -8.74 0.87
CA ARG A 259 -16.60 -7.40 1.30
C ARG A 259 -15.44 -7.45 2.29
N GLY A 260 -15.49 -8.35 3.27
CA GLY A 260 -14.45 -8.47 4.28
C GLY A 260 -13.10 -8.89 3.69
N VAL A 261 -13.10 -9.90 2.81
CA VAL A 261 -11.89 -10.33 2.11
C VAL A 261 -11.38 -9.24 1.15
N ALA A 262 -12.28 -8.60 0.39
CA ALA A 262 -11.92 -7.51 -0.50
C ALA A 262 -11.30 -6.34 0.25
N GLN A 263 -11.87 -5.93 1.39
CA GLN A 263 -11.32 -4.87 2.24
C GLN A 263 -9.94 -5.23 2.81
N ALA A 264 -9.75 -6.48 3.24
CA ALA A 264 -8.46 -6.93 3.77
C ALA A 264 -7.37 -6.90 2.68
N ILE A 265 -7.67 -7.37 1.47
CA ILE A 265 -6.75 -7.31 0.32
C ILE A 265 -6.47 -5.86 -0.09
N ALA A 266 -7.50 -5.03 -0.22
CA ALA A 266 -7.38 -3.61 -0.54
C ALA A 266 -6.50 -2.89 0.48
N GLY A 267 -6.70 -3.17 1.77
CA GLY A 267 -5.89 -2.60 2.85
C GLY A 267 -4.40 -2.93 2.72
N GLU A 268 -4.06 -4.15 2.31
CA GLU A 268 -2.65 -4.52 2.06
C GLU A 268 -2.10 -3.90 0.76
N LEU A 269 -2.89 -3.80 -0.32
CA LEU A 269 -2.49 -3.13 -1.56
C LEU A 269 -2.21 -1.63 -1.34
N LEU A 270 -3.02 -0.96 -0.53
CA LEU A 270 -2.85 0.47 -0.22
C LEU A 270 -1.62 0.75 0.67
N LYS A 271 -1.12 -0.27 1.40
CA LYS A 271 0.14 -0.17 2.15
C LYS A 271 1.38 -0.20 1.26
N LEU A 272 1.25 -0.55 -0.02
CA LEU A 272 2.39 -0.65 -0.93
C LEU A 272 3.00 0.74 -1.18
N ARG A 273 4.31 0.86 -0.93
CA ARG A 273 5.15 1.99 -1.29
C ARG A 273 6.23 1.50 -2.24
N TYR A 274 6.43 2.20 -3.33
CA TYR A 274 7.40 1.79 -4.34
C TYR A 274 8.46 2.86 -4.52
N LEU A 275 9.71 2.41 -4.61
CA LEU A 275 10.87 3.22 -4.95
C LEU A 275 11.61 2.54 -6.10
N GLY A 276 11.65 3.23 -7.25
CA GLY A 276 12.30 2.74 -8.47
C GLY A 276 13.82 2.86 -8.43
N PRO A 277 14.49 2.31 -9.45
CA PRO A 277 15.95 2.34 -9.55
C PRO A 277 16.48 3.72 -9.95
N LEU A 278 15.70 4.48 -10.73
CA LEU A 278 16.05 5.84 -11.15
C LEU A 278 15.49 6.85 -10.16
N ARG A 279 16.39 7.40 -9.34
CA ARG A 279 16.01 8.36 -8.29
C ARG A 279 16.27 9.77 -8.75
N SER A 280 15.25 10.61 -8.59
CA SER A 280 15.30 12.03 -8.96
C SER A 280 16.22 12.80 -8.02
N TYR A 281 16.98 13.74 -8.59
CA TYR A 281 17.66 14.72 -7.78
C TYR A 281 16.64 15.70 -7.19
N PRO A 282 16.85 16.20 -5.97
CA PRO A 282 16.00 17.23 -5.43
C PRO A 282 16.11 18.50 -6.30
N PRO A 283 15.03 19.26 -6.42
CA PRO A 283 15.09 20.58 -7.06
C PRO A 283 16.06 21.48 -6.31
N ARG A 284 16.72 22.40 -7.04
CA ARG A 284 17.73 23.30 -6.44
C ARG A 284 17.16 24.20 -5.35
N HIS A 285 15.88 24.52 -5.43
CA HIS A 285 15.16 25.37 -4.49
C HIS A 285 13.97 24.61 -3.92
N LEU A 286 14.18 23.93 -2.80
CA LEU A 286 13.11 23.21 -2.10
C LEU A 286 12.10 24.14 -1.41
N ALA A 287 12.44 25.44 -1.26
CA ALA A 287 11.60 26.41 -0.54
C ALA A 287 10.26 26.71 -1.24
N PHE A 288 10.20 26.60 -2.57
CA PHE A 288 9.05 27.11 -3.36
C PHE A 288 8.35 26.10 -4.26
N SER A 289 8.74 24.81 -4.25
CA SER A 289 8.22 23.88 -5.23
C SER A 289 7.10 22.99 -4.67
N GLN A 290 5.86 23.30 -5.03
CA GLN A 290 4.81 22.28 -5.16
C GLN A 290 4.96 21.65 -6.55
N HIS A 291 5.90 20.74 -6.72
CA HIS A 291 6.04 20.01 -7.97
C HIS A 291 5.12 18.80 -7.99
N HIS A 292 4.16 18.81 -8.90
CA HIS A 292 3.42 17.62 -9.31
C HIS A 292 4.26 16.85 -10.36
N ASP A 293 5.40 16.31 -9.94
CA ASP A 293 6.15 15.36 -10.75
C ASP A 293 5.44 14.00 -10.66
N PRO A 294 4.98 13.42 -11.78
CA PRO A 294 4.38 12.07 -11.78
C PRO A 294 5.29 11.00 -11.17
N ASN A 295 6.62 11.23 -11.22
CA ASN A 295 7.62 10.34 -10.64
C ASN A 295 7.99 10.67 -9.19
N TRP A 296 7.31 11.62 -8.55
CA TRP A 296 7.66 12.13 -7.22
C TRP A 296 7.82 11.04 -6.17
N PHE A 297 6.90 10.08 -6.12
CA PHE A 297 7.00 8.95 -5.20
C PHE A 297 7.99 7.90 -5.69
N ALA A 298 7.82 7.38 -6.89
CA ALA A 298 8.65 6.31 -7.45
C ALA A 298 10.12 6.73 -7.66
N GLY A 299 10.36 8.00 -8.00
CA GLY A 299 11.70 8.59 -8.09
C GLY A 299 12.28 9.05 -6.76
N GLY A 300 11.56 8.92 -5.65
CA GLY A 300 12.04 9.25 -4.31
C GLY A 300 12.09 10.73 -3.98
N GLY A 301 11.51 11.61 -4.83
CA GLY A 301 11.44 13.05 -4.57
C GLY A 301 10.77 13.40 -3.25
N TYR A 302 9.75 12.64 -2.85
CA TYR A 302 9.04 12.80 -1.57
C TYR A 302 9.97 12.74 -0.34
N ALA A 303 11.09 12.04 -0.44
CA ALA A 303 12.02 11.89 0.68
C ALA A 303 12.60 13.22 1.14
N TRP A 304 12.80 14.16 0.21
CA TRP A 304 13.29 15.49 0.52
C TRP A 304 12.28 16.32 1.30
N ASP A 305 10.98 16.20 0.97
CA ASP A 305 9.92 16.83 1.76
C ASP A 305 9.79 16.24 3.15
N VAL A 306 9.92 14.92 3.28
CA VAL A 306 9.87 14.26 4.58
C VAL A 306 11.00 14.74 5.48
N VAL A 307 12.26 14.71 5.04
CA VAL A 307 13.40 15.18 5.87
C VAL A 307 13.35 16.67 6.15
N ARG A 308 12.68 17.45 5.31
CA ARG A 308 12.43 18.87 5.59
C ARG A 308 11.45 19.07 6.73
N ARG A 309 10.33 18.34 6.73
CA ARG A 309 9.20 18.52 7.67
C ARG A 309 9.35 17.72 8.96
N ASP A 310 9.94 16.54 8.88
CA ASP A 310 10.07 15.62 10.02
C ASP A 310 11.49 15.62 10.60
N ALA A 311 11.64 16.29 11.75
CA ALA A 311 12.91 16.37 12.46
C ALA A 311 13.40 15.00 12.94
N THR A 312 12.49 14.09 13.31
CA THR A 312 12.85 12.75 13.81
C THR A 312 13.49 11.94 12.70
N VAL A 313 12.84 11.91 11.53
CA VAL A 313 13.38 11.21 10.34
C VAL A 313 14.69 11.85 9.90
N ARG A 314 14.76 13.19 9.88
CA ARG A 314 15.99 13.92 9.53
C ARG A 314 17.16 13.57 10.45
N ASN A 315 16.93 13.49 11.77
CA ASN A 315 17.96 13.12 12.74
C ASN A 315 18.44 11.68 12.54
N LEU A 316 17.54 10.73 12.29
CA LEU A 316 17.91 9.35 11.98
C LEU A 316 18.73 9.24 10.69
N VAL A 317 18.36 10.01 9.67
CA VAL A 317 19.13 10.09 8.41
C VAL A 317 20.51 10.68 8.68
N ASN A 318 20.62 11.78 9.46
CA ASN A 318 21.89 12.41 9.82
C ASN A 318 22.79 11.47 10.64
N GLU A 319 22.21 10.75 11.61
CA GLU A 319 22.93 9.71 12.34
C GLU A 319 23.54 8.68 11.39
N TRP A 320 22.77 8.23 10.42
CA TRP A 320 23.24 7.25 9.45
C TRP A 320 24.31 7.83 8.50
N LEU A 321 24.22 9.10 8.11
CA LEU A 321 25.23 9.78 7.31
C LEU A 321 26.55 9.95 8.04
N ASN A 322 26.53 10.27 9.34
CA ASN A 322 27.69 10.75 10.11
C ASN A 322 28.37 9.70 11.00
N ALA A 323 27.66 8.65 11.41
CA ALA A 323 28.21 7.67 12.35
C ALA A 323 29.46 6.96 11.80
N LYS A 324 30.42 6.68 12.67
CA LYS A 324 31.71 6.05 12.32
C LYS A 324 31.58 4.62 11.78
N ASP A 325 30.52 3.94 12.15
CA ASP A 325 30.18 2.58 11.72
C ASP A 325 29.16 2.56 10.55
N ARG A 326 28.97 3.72 9.89
CA ARG A 326 28.02 3.92 8.80
C ARG A 326 28.71 4.60 7.61
N LEU A 327 27.98 5.53 6.93
CA LEU A 327 28.51 6.25 5.78
C LEU A 327 29.77 7.09 6.07
N GLN A 328 29.97 7.50 7.31
CA GLN A 328 31.11 8.34 7.73
C GLN A 328 31.28 9.58 6.83
N THR A 329 30.17 10.13 6.35
CA THR A 329 30.25 11.35 5.54
C THR A 329 30.34 12.58 6.45
N PRO A 330 30.97 13.65 5.97
CA PRO A 330 30.99 14.91 6.74
C PRO A 330 29.72 15.73 6.54
N TYR A 331 28.66 15.18 5.95
CA TYR A 331 27.48 15.92 5.53
C TYR A 331 26.34 15.76 6.51
N GLU A 332 25.66 16.87 6.80
CA GLU A 332 24.47 16.92 7.66
C GLU A 332 23.35 17.69 6.96
N LEU A 333 22.13 17.15 7.05
CA LEU A 333 20.90 17.82 6.60
C LEU A 333 20.45 18.80 7.68
N ARG A 334 20.35 20.08 7.35
CA ARG A 334 19.89 21.16 8.24
C ARG A 334 18.75 21.96 7.60
N ILE A 335 17.86 22.44 8.44
CA ILE A 335 16.83 23.39 8.03
C ILE A 335 17.35 24.79 8.27
N ARG A 336 17.21 25.62 7.25
CA ARG A 336 17.41 27.07 7.32
C ARG A 336 16.04 27.72 7.17
N HIS A 337 15.70 28.56 8.13
CA HIS A 337 14.53 29.40 8.07
C HIS A 337 14.87 30.67 7.31
N LEU A 338 14.06 30.99 6.32
CA LEU A 338 14.19 32.19 5.50
C LEU A 338 13.02 33.14 5.82
N LEU A 339 13.33 34.38 6.05
CA LEU A 339 12.34 35.45 6.21
C LEU A 339 12.21 36.18 4.90
N THR A 340 11.01 36.62 4.55
CA THR A 340 10.82 37.53 3.44
C THR A 340 11.28 38.97 3.85
N ILE A 341 11.74 39.76 2.88
CA ILE A 341 12.09 41.15 3.15
C ILE A 341 10.86 41.89 3.66
N ASP A 342 9.68 41.61 3.13
CA ASP A 342 8.41 42.23 3.54
C ASP A 342 8.04 41.95 5.00
N ASP A 343 8.34 40.73 5.49
CA ASP A 343 8.15 40.41 6.91
C ASP A 343 9.12 41.17 7.81
N LEU A 344 10.36 41.33 7.36
CA LEU A 344 11.38 42.12 8.04
C LEU A 344 11.05 43.63 8.05
N ASP A 345 10.58 44.18 6.92
CA ASP A 345 10.21 45.59 6.81
C ASP A 345 9.04 45.92 7.74
N ARG A 346 8.01 45.09 7.81
CA ARG A 346 6.89 45.31 8.71
C ARG A 346 7.31 45.33 10.18
N ASP A 347 8.03 44.30 10.62
CA ASP A 347 8.46 44.21 12.00
C ASP A 347 9.55 45.25 12.37
N TYR A 348 10.40 45.60 11.40
CA TYR A 348 11.37 46.69 11.55
C TYR A 348 10.66 48.06 11.65
N THR A 349 9.65 48.29 10.83
CA THR A 349 8.85 49.54 10.85
C THR A 349 8.12 49.67 12.18
N GLU A 350 7.45 48.61 12.68
CA GLU A 350 6.81 48.62 13.99
C GLU A 350 7.80 48.88 15.13
N LEU A 351 9.01 48.31 15.05
CA LEU A 351 10.08 48.57 16.01
C LEU A 351 10.54 50.02 15.98
N VAL A 352 10.83 50.56 14.78
CA VAL A 352 11.27 51.92 14.60
C VAL A 352 10.21 52.93 15.08
N GLU A 353 8.93 52.74 14.69
CA GLU A 353 7.83 53.56 15.16
C GLU A 353 7.65 53.53 16.69
N SER A 354 7.80 52.34 17.29
CA SER A 354 7.74 52.21 18.76
C SER A 354 8.88 52.92 19.48
N LEU A 355 10.06 52.94 18.88
CA LEU A 355 11.21 53.66 19.39
C LEU A 355 11.05 55.19 19.15
N GLU A 356 10.61 55.63 17.97
CA GLU A 356 10.38 57.06 17.66
C GLU A 356 9.31 57.64 18.59
N GLN A 357 8.19 56.97 18.83
CA GLN A 357 7.16 57.42 19.77
C GLN A 357 7.70 57.64 21.19
N ARG A 358 8.66 56.84 21.63
CA ARG A 358 9.31 56.97 22.94
C ARG A 358 10.33 58.10 23.01
N PHE A 359 11.01 58.37 21.87
CA PHE A 359 12.01 59.45 21.80
C PHE A 359 11.41 60.85 21.53
N THR A 360 10.21 60.92 20.96
CA THR A 360 9.52 62.19 20.67
C THR A 360 8.62 62.65 21.79
N SER A 361 8.39 61.90 22.86
CA SER A 361 7.67 62.33 24.04
C SER A 361 8.57 63.32 24.85
N GLU A 362 8.27 64.58 24.75
CA GLU A 362 9.04 65.70 25.34
C GLU A 362 9.10 65.72 26.89
N GLU A 363 8.52 64.77 27.60
CA GLU A 363 8.32 64.89 29.04
C GLU A 363 9.34 64.22 29.94
N GLN A 364 10.21 63.30 29.45
CA GLN A 364 11.35 62.79 30.27
C GLN A 364 12.52 62.31 29.41
N PRO A 365 13.79 62.57 29.82
CA PRO A 365 14.95 61.95 29.16
C PRO A 365 14.96 60.46 29.37
N TYR A 366 15.18 59.72 28.26
CA TYR A 366 15.23 58.25 28.26
C TYR A 366 16.46 57.76 29.09
N GLU A 367 16.23 57.17 30.25
CA GLU A 367 17.25 56.55 31.10
C GLU A 367 17.36 55.04 30.91
N GLY A 368 16.86 54.48 29.80
CA GLY A 368 16.86 53.04 29.56
C GLY A 368 18.07 52.51 28.76
N ASP A 369 18.33 51.23 28.90
CA ASP A 369 19.31 50.49 28.08
C ASP A 369 18.81 50.25 26.67
N LEU A 370 19.11 51.18 25.75
CA LEU A 370 18.71 51.10 24.35
C LEU A 370 19.20 49.82 23.67
N PHE A 371 20.41 49.38 24.01
CA PHE A 371 20.97 48.15 23.45
C PHE A 371 20.25 46.88 23.97
N GLY A 372 19.86 46.90 25.23
CA GLY A 372 19.08 45.83 25.85
C GLY A 372 17.65 45.75 25.24
N GLU A 373 17.01 46.90 25.00
CA GLU A 373 15.69 46.91 24.39
C GLU A 373 15.74 46.52 22.90
N MET A 374 16.71 46.95 22.14
CA MET A 374 16.94 46.55 20.76
C MET A 374 17.27 45.03 20.69
N TYR A 375 18.09 44.52 21.62
CA TYR A 375 18.38 43.09 21.71
C TYR A 375 17.12 42.30 22.05
N ASN A 376 16.30 42.78 22.98
CA ASN A 376 15.06 42.13 23.38
C ASN A 376 14.02 42.20 22.22
N ALA A 377 13.97 43.26 21.46
CA ALA A 377 13.11 43.34 20.26
C ALA A 377 13.56 42.37 19.17
N LEU A 378 14.86 42.29 18.89
CA LEU A 378 15.44 41.32 17.98
C LEU A 378 15.22 39.85 18.49
N ALA A 379 15.28 39.63 19.81
CA ALA A 379 14.98 38.34 20.41
C ALA A 379 13.49 38.01 20.31
N ARG A 380 12.58 39.00 20.37
CA ARG A 380 11.14 38.81 20.14
C ARG A 380 10.85 38.47 18.68
N LEU A 381 11.49 39.17 17.73
CA LEU A 381 11.44 38.83 16.30
C LEU A 381 11.88 37.39 16.04
N LYS A 382 12.96 36.99 16.70
CA LYS A 382 13.47 35.60 16.60
C LYS A 382 12.56 34.55 17.26
N ASN A 383 11.81 34.95 18.30
CA ASN A 383 10.91 34.04 19.05
C ASN A 383 9.44 34.12 18.56
N ASN A 384 9.11 35.09 17.70
CA ASN A 384 7.74 35.27 17.18
C ASN A 384 7.50 34.39 15.94
N GLU A 385 7.92 33.11 16.02
CA GLU A 385 7.80 32.12 14.95
C GLU A 385 6.34 31.89 14.49
N ALA A 386 5.35 32.35 15.26
CA ALA A 386 3.94 32.05 14.99
C ALA A 386 3.32 32.88 13.85
N ASN A 387 3.92 34.01 13.45
CA ASN A 387 3.36 34.94 12.47
C ASN A 387 4.23 35.18 11.21
N LEU A 388 5.40 34.55 11.15
CA LEU A 388 6.28 34.68 9.99
C LEU A 388 5.92 33.60 8.97
N THR A 389 5.93 33.96 7.70
CA THR A 389 5.84 33.00 6.60
C THR A 389 7.06 32.09 6.69
N ASP A 390 6.94 30.93 7.36
CA ASP A 390 8.05 30.00 7.60
C ASP A 390 8.46 29.34 6.28
N ILE A 391 9.35 30.01 5.55
CA ILE A 391 9.97 29.42 4.37
C ILE A 391 11.16 28.60 4.85
N GLN A 392 10.98 27.28 4.82
CA GLN A 392 12.02 26.34 5.19
C GLN A 392 12.82 25.87 3.99
N GLU A 393 14.11 26.10 4.02
CA GLU A 393 15.06 25.57 3.05
C GLU A 393 15.84 24.40 3.68
N LEU A 394 15.82 23.24 2.97
CA LEU A 394 16.64 22.10 3.37
C LEU A 394 18.02 22.23 2.74
N ASN A 395 19.05 22.32 3.57
CA ASN A 395 20.43 22.44 3.15
C ASN A 395 21.25 21.22 3.56
N LEU A 396 22.21 20.85 2.72
CA LEU A 396 23.27 19.93 3.07
C LEU A 396 24.50 20.74 3.50
N VAL A 397 25.03 20.47 4.67
CA VAL A 397 26.17 21.20 5.26
C VAL A 397 27.37 20.28 5.38
N ASP A 398 28.52 20.69 4.84
CA ASP A 398 29.80 20.04 5.11
C ASP A 398 30.29 20.48 6.50
N MET A 399 30.28 19.55 7.45
CA MET A 399 30.61 19.78 8.85
C MET A 399 32.06 20.14 9.09
N ARG A 400 32.98 19.86 8.14
CA ARG A 400 34.40 20.18 8.24
C ARG A 400 34.66 21.67 8.03
N SER A 401 33.95 22.27 7.07
CA SER A 401 34.07 23.67 6.71
C SER A 401 32.89 24.54 7.15
N ASN A 402 31.85 23.91 7.69
CA ASN A 402 30.56 24.53 7.99
C ASN A 402 29.96 25.31 6.78
N THR A 403 30.14 24.75 5.60
CA THR A 403 29.73 25.36 4.32
C THR A 403 28.51 24.64 3.79
N ILE A 404 27.54 25.39 3.29
CA ILE A 404 26.39 24.83 2.56
C ILE A 404 26.89 24.30 1.22
N VAL A 405 26.62 23.03 0.96
CA VAL A 405 26.98 22.37 -0.30
C VAL A 405 25.71 21.93 -1.02
N SER A 406 25.75 21.98 -2.34
CA SER A 406 24.66 21.44 -3.13
C SER A 406 24.71 19.89 -3.07
N HIS A 407 23.53 19.26 -2.96
CA HIS A 407 23.42 17.81 -3.11
C HIS A 407 23.91 17.29 -4.47
N ARG A 408 24.14 18.17 -5.46
CA ARG A 408 24.76 17.86 -6.75
C ARG A 408 26.28 17.92 -6.71
N ASP A 409 26.85 18.66 -5.76
CA ASP A 409 28.29 18.82 -5.58
C ASP A 409 28.89 17.73 -4.69
N VAL A 410 28.03 17.01 -3.92
CA VAL A 410 28.42 15.82 -3.17
C VAL A 410 28.28 14.59 -4.04
N GLY A 411 29.03 13.54 -3.73
CA GLY A 411 28.97 12.28 -4.51
C GLY A 411 27.55 11.76 -4.66
N ILE A 412 27.22 11.28 -5.85
CA ILE A 412 25.89 10.78 -6.23
C ILE A 412 25.28 9.79 -5.20
N GLY A 413 26.15 9.04 -4.48
CA GLY A 413 25.71 8.05 -3.49
C GLY A 413 24.86 8.62 -2.36
N VAL A 414 25.14 9.84 -1.88
CA VAL A 414 24.35 10.47 -0.80
C VAL A 414 22.94 10.76 -1.27
N SER A 415 22.78 11.36 -2.44
CA SER A 415 21.46 11.69 -3.01
C SER A 415 20.66 10.45 -3.39
N GLN A 416 21.32 9.36 -3.76
CA GLN A 416 20.67 8.10 -4.13
C GLN A 416 20.26 7.25 -2.93
N VAL A 417 20.99 7.32 -1.82
CA VAL A 417 20.66 6.56 -0.60
C VAL A 417 19.58 7.22 0.25
N LEU A 418 19.48 8.54 0.22
CA LEU A 418 18.55 9.29 1.07
C LEU A 418 17.08 8.82 0.90
N PRO A 419 16.53 8.65 -0.31
CA PRO A 419 15.17 8.11 -0.48
C PRO A 419 15.01 6.71 0.11
N VAL A 420 16.05 5.86 0.09
CA VAL A 420 16.03 4.53 0.69
C VAL A 420 15.94 4.61 2.21
N LEU A 421 16.75 5.47 2.85
CA LEU A 421 16.74 5.70 4.29
C LEU A 421 15.39 6.26 4.76
N VAL A 422 14.88 7.26 4.04
CA VAL A 422 13.58 7.86 4.35
C VAL A 422 12.46 6.82 4.20
N SER A 423 12.49 5.99 3.16
CA SER A 423 11.52 4.90 3.01
C SER A 423 11.53 3.95 4.21
N ALA A 424 12.70 3.69 4.79
CA ALA A 424 12.83 2.81 5.95
C ALA A 424 12.35 3.46 7.26
N TYR A 425 12.56 4.75 7.44
CA TYR A 425 12.34 5.42 8.72
C TYR A 425 11.02 6.19 8.81
N ALA A 426 10.51 6.73 7.70
CA ALA A 426 9.32 7.57 7.68
C ALA A 426 7.99 6.81 7.75
N TRP A 427 8.00 5.52 7.46
CA TRP A 427 6.78 4.73 7.34
C TRP A 427 6.68 3.67 8.44
N GLN A 428 5.44 3.31 8.79
CA GLN A 428 5.13 2.25 9.75
C GLN A 428 4.07 1.32 9.16
N ASP A 429 4.23 0.01 9.37
CA ASP A 429 3.35 -1.06 8.88
C ASP A 429 3.05 -0.97 7.36
N GLN A 430 4.08 -0.59 6.57
CA GLN A 430 3.96 -0.51 5.12
C GLN A 430 4.67 -1.67 4.42
N ILE A 431 4.27 -1.94 3.17
CA ILE A 431 4.99 -2.81 2.23
C ILE A 431 5.85 -1.92 1.35
N ILE A 432 7.15 -1.99 1.54
CA ILE A 432 8.10 -1.12 0.84
C ILE A 432 8.83 -1.94 -0.21
N ALA A 433 8.47 -1.70 -1.47
CA ALA A 433 9.08 -2.33 -2.64
C ALA A 433 10.17 -1.41 -3.20
N ILE A 434 11.41 -1.87 -3.23
CA ILE A 434 12.55 -1.07 -3.70
C ILE A 434 13.31 -1.85 -4.77
N GLU A 435 13.54 -1.20 -5.91
CA GLU A 435 14.45 -1.69 -6.93
C GLU A 435 15.84 -1.11 -6.72
N GLN A 436 16.84 -2.00 -6.68
CA GLN A 436 18.26 -1.70 -6.60
C GLN A 436 18.61 -0.64 -5.54
N PRO A 437 18.34 -0.90 -4.23
CA PRO A 437 18.65 0.05 -3.16
C PRO A 437 20.15 0.40 -3.08
N GLU A 438 21.00 -0.45 -3.61
CA GLU A 438 22.46 -0.34 -3.60
C GLU A 438 23.06 0.50 -4.71
N ILE A 439 22.27 0.97 -5.67
CA ILE A 439 22.79 1.64 -6.86
C ILE A 439 23.65 2.86 -6.48
N HIS A 440 24.83 3.01 -7.10
CA HIS A 440 25.81 4.07 -6.84
C HIS A 440 26.43 4.09 -5.44
N LEU A 441 26.23 3.05 -4.62
CA LEU A 441 26.87 2.95 -3.32
C LEU A 441 28.14 2.11 -3.36
N HIS A 442 29.14 2.55 -2.58
CA HIS A 442 30.32 1.74 -2.33
C HIS A 442 29.94 0.41 -1.65
N PRO A 443 30.58 -0.74 -1.96
CA PRO A 443 30.25 -2.04 -1.39
C PRO A 443 30.12 -2.09 0.13
N ALA A 444 30.99 -1.37 0.86
CA ALA A 444 30.91 -1.29 2.33
C ALA A 444 29.56 -0.72 2.80
N LEU A 445 29.07 0.31 2.11
CA LEU A 445 27.81 0.98 2.44
C LEU A 445 26.59 0.15 2.04
N GLN A 446 26.71 -0.68 1.02
CA GLN A 446 25.68 -1.64 0.64
C GLN A 446 25.40 -2.63 1.77
N ALA A 447 26.44 -3.09 2.47
CA ALA A 447 26.26 -3.95 3.65
C ALA A 447 25.47 -3.25 4.77
N ASP A 448 25.77 -1.97 5.04
CA ASP A 448 25.11 -1.20 6.10
C ASP A 448 23.63 -0.96 5.82
N LEU A 449 23.20 -0.85 4.54
CA LEU A 449 21.79 -0.82 4.17
C LEU A 449 21.03 -2.07 4.67
N GLY A 450 21.67 -3.23 4.71
CA GLY A 450 21.09 -4.44 5.29
C GLY A 450 20.62 -4.24 6.73
N ASP A 451 21.42 -3.53 7.56
CA ASP A 451 21.05 -3.21 8.94
C ASP A 451 19.89 -2.20 9.02
N VAL A 452 19.79 -1.25 8.08
CA VAL A 452 18.67 -0.31 8.00
C VAL A 452 17.35 -1.07 7.78
N PHE A 453 17.32 -1.98 6.82
CA PHE A 453 16.12 -2.77 6.53
C PHE A 453 15.73 -3.68 7.70
N ILE A 454 16.71 -4.33 8.33
CA ILE A 454 16.48 -5.18 9.52
C ILE A 454 15.88 -4.36 10.66
N ARG A 455 16.45 -3.20 10.99
CA ARG A 455 15.94 -2.33 12.06
C ARG A 455 14.53 -1.85 11.78
N SER A 456 14.23 -1.46 10.55
CA SER A 456 12.89 -1.01 10.16
C SER A 456 11.87 -2.16 10.16
N ALA A 457 12.25 -3.35 9.68
CA ALA A 457 11.35 -4.49 9.59
C ALA A 457 11.06 -5.16 10.94
N LEU A 458 12.08 -5.33 11.77
CA LEU A 458 11.99 -6.06 13.05
C LEU A 458 11.87 -5.14 14.26
N GLY A 459 12.11 -3.85 14.10
CA GLY A 459 11.97 -2.82 15.14
C GLY A 459 10.57 -2.25 15.24
N GLY A 460 10.47 -1.02 15.73
CA GLY A 460 9.19 -0.33 15.99
C GLY A 460 8.36 -0.03 14.75
N ASN A 461 8.99 0.16 13.59
CA ASN A 461 8.30 0.52 12.35
C ASN A 461 7.51 -0.65 11.74
N LYS A 462 7.96 -1.91 11.94
CA LYS A 462 7.31 -3.13 11.45
C LYS A 462 7.00 -3.09 9.95
N ASN A 463 7.85 -2.42 9.16
CA ASN A 463 7.73 -2.40 7.71
C ASN A 463 8.09 -3.75 7.11
N ARG A 464 7.51 -4.07 5.96
CA ARG A 464 7.87 -5.25 5.17
C ARG A 464 8.55 -4.80 3.90
N PHE A 465 9.73 -5.33 3.63
CA PHE A 465 10.51 -4.97 2.46
C PHE A 465 10.47 -6.07 1.41
N VAL A 466 10.25 -5.66 0.16
CA VAL A 466 10.43 -6.49 -1.03
C VAL A 466 11.52 -5.81 -1.86
N LEU A 467 12.73 -6.32 -1.76
CA LEU A 467 13.94 -5.69 -2.30
C LEU A 467 14.43 -6.46 -3.52
N GLU A 468 14.43 -5.81 -4.67
CA GLU A 468 15.16 -6.30 -5.83
C GLU A 468 16.60 -5.79 -5.76
N THR A 469 17.56 -6.69 -5.69
CA THR A 469 18.97 -6.33 -5.50
C THR A 469 19.91 -7.21 -6.31
N HIS A 470 21.04 -6.65 -6.68
CA HIS A 470 22.20 -7.37 -7.21
C HIS A 470 23.37 -7.41 -6.22
N SER A 471 23.20 -6.82 -5.03
CA SER A 471 24.25 -6.71 -4.02
C SER A 471 24.39 -7.98 -3.20
N GLU A 472 25.50 -8.70 -3.40
CA GLU A 472 25.91 -9.78 -2.50
C GLU A 472 26.19 -9.25 -1.08
N HIS A 473 26.61 -7.99 -0.95
CA HIS A 473 26.93 -7.38 0.34
C HIS A 473 25.68 -7.21 1.20
N ILE A 474 24.56 -6.75 0.63
CA ILE A 474 23.26 -6.68 1.33
C ILE A 474 22.83 -8.08 1.75
N LEU A 475 22.85 -9.03 0.81
CA LEU A 475 22.47 -10.42 1.07
C LEU A 475 23.28 -11.03 2.21
N LEU A 476 24.61 -10.98 2.13
CA LEU A 476 25.51 -11.55 3.13
C LEU A 476 25.35 -10.86 4.49
N ARG A 477 25.12 -9.55 4.51
CA ARG A 477 24.88 -8.81 5.78
C ARG A 477 23.62 -9.29 6.47
N ILE A 478 22.50 -9.39 5.73
CA ILE A 478 21.24 -9.89 6.27
C ILE A 478 21.39 -11.33 6.74
N MET A 479 22.04 -12.22 5.98
CA MET A 479 22.28 -13.60 6.38
C MET A 479 23.11 -13.71 7.68
N ARG A 480 24.09 -12.83 7.86
CA ARG A 480 24.90 -12.79 9.11
C ARG A 480 24.09 -12.34 10.32
N ARG A 481 23.05 -11.52 10.14
CA ARG A 481 22.20 -11.05 11.24
C ARG A 481 21.10 -12.03 11.64
N ILE A 482 20.75 -12.98 10.78
CA ILE A 482 19.79 -14.05 11.06
C ILE A 482 20.42 -15.17 11.92
N ARG A 483 21.75 -15.32 11.88
CA ARG A 483 22.49 -16.26 12.71
C ARG A 483 22.76 -15.67 14.12
#